data_fdee82bad3d90bcb587db7e1d7e281db
#
_entry.id   fdee82bad3d90bcb587db7e1d7e281db
#
_cell.length_a   1.000
_cell.length_b   1.000
_cell.length_c   1.000
_cell.angle_alpha   90.00
_cell.angle_beta   90.00
_cell.angle_gamma   90.00
#
_symmetry.space_group_name_H-M   'P 1'
#
loop_
_entity.id
_entity.type
_entity.pdbx_description
1 polymer ?
#
loop_
_entity_poly.entity_id
_entity_poly.type
_entity_poly.pdbx_seq_one_letter_code
_entity_poly.pdbx_strand_id
1 'polypeptide(L)'
;SGPGQSRNYGSERATGEYHVFFDSDCIIPKQYFEVVNNRLEKEKVDDYGGPDMAHPDFTPIQKSINYSMTSFIGTGGTRGSKKSVGKFYPRSFNMGISRKVYDTVGGMNDLRHGQDMDLSARIYDAGFKVGLVTDAYVYHKRRTSLKKFYRQIFNWGVARVNLGLLHPKLLKLV
;
A
#
# COMPACT_ATOMS: atom_id res chain seq x y z
N SER A 1 12.07 -7.13 16.07
CA SER A 1 12.12 -6.72 14.65
C SER A 1 10.72 -6.79 14.06
N GLY A 2 10.24 -5.70 13.48
CA GLY A 2 8.92 -5.60 12.83
C GLY A 2 9.04 -5.59 11.30
N PRO A 3 7.90 -5.67 10.58
CA PRO A 3 7.92 -5.67 9.11
C PRO A 3 8.52 -4.40 8.49
N GLY A 4 8.42 -3.25 9.15
CA GLY A 4 9.06 -2.01 8.71
C GLY A 4 10.57 -2.08 8.77
N GLN A 5 11.13 -2.58 9.88
CA GLN A 5 12.57 -2.76 10.03
C GLN A 5 13.15 -3.74 8.99
N SER A 6 12.42 -4.83 8.67
CA SER A 6 12.84 -5.77 7.62
C SER A 6 12.88 -5.11 6.24
N ARG A 7 11.89 -4.25 5.93
CA ARG A 7 11.86 -3.48 4.68
C ARG A 7 12.99 -2.46 4.60
N ASN A 8 13.25 -1.75 5.70
CA ASN A 8 14.37 -0.80 5.79
C ASN A 8 15.72 -1.51 5.56
N TYR A 9 15.92 -2.64 6.21
CA TYR A 9 17.12 -3.46 6.04
C TYR A 9 17.34 -3.88 4.58
N GLY A 10 16.26 -4.25 3.87
CA GLY A 10 16.31 -4.56 2.44
C GLY A 10 16.62 -3.32 1.61
N SER A 11 15.99 -2.17 1.91
CA SER A 11 16.20 -0.92 1.19
C SER A 11 17.62 -0.39 1.30
N GLU A 12 18.24 -0.49 2.47
CA GLU A 12 19.64 -0.08 2.69
C GLU A 12 20.63 -0.83 1.81
N ARG A 13 20.27 -2.05 1.37
CA ARG A 13 21.11 -2.92 0.54
C ARG A 13 20.73 -2.94 -0.93
N ALA A 14 19.54 -2.42 -1.25
CA ALA A 14 19.09 -2.34 -2.62
C ALA A 14 19.89 -1.27 -3.39
N THR A 15 20.21 -1.54 -4.65
CA THR A 15 20.98 -0.64 -5.54
C THR A 15 20.15 -0.06 -6.69
N GLY A 16 18.89 -0.52 -6.86
CA GLY A 16 18.00 -0.09 -7.93
C GLY A 16 17.52 1.35 -7.80
N GLU A 17 16.96 1.91 -8.88
CA GLU A 17 16.36 3.25 -8.90
C GLU A 17 15.09 3.33 -8.05
N TYR A 18 14.33 2.23 -7.97
CA TYR A 18 13.14 2.10 -7.13
C TYR A 18 13.29 0.93 -6.14
N HIS A 19 12.87 1.17 -4.90
CA HIS A 19 12.68 0.14 -3.89
C HIS A 19 11.23 -0.33 -3.97
N VAL A 20 11.02 -1.59 -4.38
CA VAL A 20 9.68 -2.15 -4.56
C VAL A 20 9.38 -3.14 -3.43
N PHE A 21 8.26 -2.91 -2.76
CA PHE A 21 7.83 -3.71 -1.62
C PHE A 21 6.63 -4.59 -1.98
N PHE A 22 6.74 -5.85 -1.61
CA PHE A 22 5.63 -6.80 -1.64
C PHE A 22 5.53 -7.52 -0.29
N ASP A 23 4.32 -7.89 0.10
CA ASP A 23 4.15 -8.79 1.24
C ASP A 23 4.37 -10.24 0.79
N SER A 24 4.86 -11.10 1.70
CA SER A 24 5.21 -12.50 1.40
C SER A 24 4.01 -13.38 1.01
N ASP A 25 2.79 -12.89 1.23
CA ASP A 25 1.53 -13.52 0.87
C ASP A 25 0.88 -12.92 -0.41
N CYS A 26 1.70 -12.22 -1.23
CA CYS A 26 1.31 -11.72 -2.54
C CYS A 26 1.79 -12.64 -3.66
N ILE A 27 0.96 -12.80 -4.70
CA ILE A 27 1.33 -13.38 -5.99
C ILE A 27 1.43 -12.22 -6.98
N ILE A 28 2.60 -12.07 -7.60
CA ILE A 28 2.91 -10.99 -8.52
C ILE A 28 2.69 -11.51 -9.95
N PRO A 29 1.81 -10.89 -10.77
CA PRO A 29 1.64 -11.25 -12.17
C PRO A 29 2.93 -11.06 -12.98
N LYS A 30 3.16 -11.93 -13.96
CA LYS A 30 4.38 -11.90 -14.79
C LYS A 30 4.63 -10.56 -15.48
N GLN A 31 3.57 -9.89 -15.91
CA GLN A 31 3.61 -8.59 -16.59
C GLN A 31 3.78 -7.38 -15.66
N TYR A 32 3.83 -7.58 -14.34
CA TYR A 32 3.83 -6.49 -13.36
C TYR A 32 4.88 -5.42 -13.64
N PHE A 33 6.14 -5.81 -13.80
CA PHE A 33 7.24 -4.86 -14.00
C PHE A 33 7.19 -4.18 -15.37
N GLU A 34 6.72 -4.87 -16.41
CA GLU A 34 6.47 -4.26 -17.72
C GLU A 34 5.42 -3.15 -17.62
N VAL A 35 4.30 -3.42 -16.94
CA VAL A 35 3.24 -2.43 -16.70
C VAL A 35 3.75 -1.22 -15.93
N VAL A 36 4.54 -1.45 -14.87
CA VAL A 36 5.13 -0.38 -14.06
C VAL A 36 6.09 0.46 -14.91
N ASN A 37 7.02 -0.17 -15.64
CA ASN A 37 7.99 0.54 -16.47
C ASN A 37 7.30 1.40 -17.53
N ASN A 38 6.36 0.84 -18.28
CA ASN A 38 5.58 1.57 -19.28
C ASN A 38 4.83 2.78 -18.69
N ARG A 39 4.40 2.67 -17.43
CA ARG A 39 3.73 3.78 -16.75
C ARG A 39 4.71 4.86 -16.31
N LEU A 40 5.86 4.47 -15.76
CA LEU A 40 6.91 5.39 -15.30
C LEU A 40 7.60 6.12 -16.46
N GLU A 41 7.71 5.49 -17.63
CA GLU A 41 8.19 6.14 -18.86
C GLU A 41 7.25 7.25 -19.35
N LYS A 42 5.93 7.03 -19.25
CA LYS A 42 4.92 8.02 -19.65
C LYS A 42 4.80 9.17 -18.66
N GLU A 43 4.88 8.87 -17.39
CA GLU A 43 4.76 9.84 -16.32
C GLU A 43 5.56 9.37 -15.09
N LYS A 44 6.70 10.00 -14.88
CA LYS A 44 7.55 9.70 -13.74
C LYS A 44 6.88 10.14 -12.45
N VAL A 45 6.76 9.20 -11.50
CA VAL A 45 6.29 9.45 -10.13
C VAL A 45 7.35 8.98 -9.16
N ASP A 46 7.43 9.61 -8.01
CA ASP A 46 8.44 9.33 -6.99
C ASP A 46 8.04 8.16 -6.07
N ASP A 47 6.74 7.98 -5.90
CA ASP A 47 6.13 6.87 -5.17
C ASP A 47 4.93 6.34 -5.96
N TYR A 48 4.80 5.04 -6.10
CA TYR A 48 3.66 4.42 -6.74
C TYR A 48 3.11 3.24 -5.94
N GLY A 49 1.86 2.94 -6.17
CA GLY A 49 1.24 1.71 -5.72
C GLY A 49 0.25 1.18 -6.72
N GLY A 50 -0.12 -0.07 -6.56
CA GLY A 50 -1.12 -0.72 -7.36
C GLY A 50 -2.21 -1.38 -6.52
N PRO A 51 -3.34 -1.78 -7.14
CA PRO A 51 -4.45 -2.42 -6.44
C PRO A 51 -4.11 -3.84 -6.00
N ASP A 52 -4.87 -4.33 -5.03
CA ASP A 52 -4.90 -5.73 -4.67
C ASP A 52 -6.16 -6.42 -5.23
N MET A 53 -6.00 -7.62 -5.75
CA MET A 53 -7.07 -8.41 -6.35
C MET A 53 -7.26 -9.74 -5.65
N ALA A 54 -8.46 -10.33 -5.80
CA ALA A 54 -8.73 -11.70 -5.38
C ALA A 54 -8.15 -12.68 -6.40
N HIS A 55 -7.39 -13.67 -5.92
CA HIS A 55 -6.98 -14.78 -6.77
C HIS A 55 -8.19 -15.67 -7.12
N PRO A 56 -8.25 -16.26 -8.32
CA PRO A 56 -9.34 -17.18 -8.69
C PRO A 56 -9.59 -18.30 -7.68
N ASP A 57 -8.53 -18.84 -7.07
CA ASP A 57 -8.57 -19.96 -6.12
C ASP A 57 -8.97 -19.55 -4.68
N PHE A 58 -9.31 -18.27 -4.46
CA PHE A 58 -9.77 -17.85 -3.15
C PHE A 58 -11.09 -18.52 -2.78
N THR A 59 -11.19 -18.93 -1.51
CA THR A 59 -12.43 -19.48 -0.95
C THR A 59 -13.58 -18.46 -1.01
N PRO A 60 -14.85 -18.86 -0.94
CA PRO A 60 -15.98 -17.93 -0.90
C PRO A 60 -15.84 -16.84 0.18
N ILE A 61 -15.39 -17.22 1.39
CA ILE A 61 -15.11 -16.27 2.48
C ILE A 61 -14.05 -15.23 2.07
N GLN A 62 -12.96 -15.68 1.46
CA GLN A 62 -11.90 -14.76 1.02
C GLN A 62 -12.39 -13.84 -0.10
N LYS A 63 -13.19 -14.33 -1.02
CA LYS A 63 -13.83 -13.53 -2.08
C LYS A 63 -14.79 -12.48 -1.51
N SER A 64 -15.60 -12.85 -0.51
CA SER A 64 -16.50 -11.92 0.19
C SER A 64 -15.74 -10.85 0.96
N ILE A 65 -14.66 -11.22 1.68
CA ILE A 65 -13.77 -10.27 2.35
C ILE A 65 -13.12 -9.33 1.32
N ASN A 66 -12.63 -9.87 0.20
CA ASN A 66 -12.06 -9.06 -0.86
C ASN A 66 -13.07 -8.03 -1.39
N TYR A 67 -14.28 -8.46 -1.71
CA TYR A 67 -15.35 -7.57 -2.18
C TYR A 67 -15.63 -6.45 -1.15
N SER A 68 -15.77 -6.80 0.13
CA SER A 68 -15.96 -5.84 1.22
C SER A 68 -14.82 -4.81 1.29
N MET A 69 -13.57 -5.22 1.04
CA MET A 69 -12.39 -4.37 1.12
C MET A 69 -12.14 -3.53 -0.14
N THR A 70 -12.64 -3.94 -1.31
CA THR A 70 -12.39 -3.26 -2.59
C THR A 70 -13.62 -2.52 -3.11
N SER A 71 -14.81 -2.79 -2.55
CA SER A 71 -16.04 -2.10 -2.92
C SER A 71 -16.00 -0.61 -2.50
N PHE A 72 -16.73 0.21 -3.25
CA PHE A 72 -16.87 1.63 -2.96
C PHE A 72 -17.46 1.87 -1.56
N ILE A 73 -18.46 1.06 -1.16
CA ILE A 73 -19.11 1.15 0.16
C ILE A 73 -18.12 0.81 1.29
N GLY A 74 -17.23 -0.17 1.06
CA GLY A 74 -16.31 -0.64 2.13
C GLY A 74 -15.10 0.25 2.35
N THR A 75 -14.57 0.90 1.32
CA THR A 75 -13.30 1.65 1.39
C THR A 75 -13.29 2.96 0.59
N GLY A 76 -14.45 3.44 0.14
CA GLY A 76 -14.53 4.66 -0.67
C GLY A 76 -13.76 4.60 -2.00
N GLY A 77 -13.53 3.38 -2.52
CA GLY A 77 -12.77 3.18 -3.75
C GLY A 77 -11.24 3.32 -3.62
N THR A 78 -10.71 3.52 -2.40
CA THR A 78 -9.26 3.74 -2.20
C THR A 78 -8.39 2.49 -2.40
N ARG A 79 -9.00 1.31 -2.55
CA ARG A 79 -8.32 0.02 -2.67
C ARG A 79 -8.63 -0.71 -3.98
N GLY A 80 -8.35 -0.13 -5.11
CA GLY A 80 -8.54 -0.87 -6.37
C GLY A 80 -9.56 -0.27 -7.33
N SER A 81 -10.12 0.89 -7.01
CA SER A 81 -10.94 1.63 -7.96
C SER A 81 -10.07 2.45 -8.91
N LYS A 82 -10.40 2.41 -10.21
CA LYS A 82 -9.83 3.31 -11.22
C LYS A 82 -10.14 4.80 -10.94
N LYS A 83 -11.06 5.07 -10.01
CA LYS A 83 -11.45 6.42 -9.57
C LYS A 83 -11.16 6.56 -8.07
N SER A 84 -9.96 7.00 -7.73
CA SER A 84 -9.66 7.40 -6.35
C SER A 84 -10.29 8.78 -6.08
N VAL A 85 -11.11 8.86 -5.05
CA VAL A 85 -11.61 10.15 -4.54
C VAL A 85 -10.58 10.66 -3.52
N GLY A 86 -9.73 11.60 -3.93
CA GLY A 86 -8.72 12.22 -3.05
C GLY A 86 -7.29 11.68 -3.26
N LYS A 87 -6.42 11.97 -2.28
CA LYS A 87 -5.01 11.52 -2.32
C LYS A 87 -4.92 10.00 -2.22
N PHE A 88 -4.15 9.40 -3.11
CA PHE A 88 -3.83 7.97 -3.07
C PHE A 88 -2.67 7.71 -2.12
N TYR A 89 -2.81 6.74 -1.23
CA TYR A 89 -1.77 6.32 -0.29
C TYR A 89 -1.35 4.89 -0.63
N PRO A 90 -0.19 4.67 -1.26
CA PRO A 90 0.35 3.36 -1.56
C PRO A 90 0.41 2.46 -0.32
N ARG A 91 0.23 1.16 -0.53
CA ARG A 91 0.28 0.16 0.55
C ARG A 91 1.49 -0.74 0.38
N SER A 92 2.14 -1.05 1.47
CA SER A 92 3.39 -1.81 1.47
C SER A 92 3.33 -3.19 0.83
N PHE A 93 2.15 -3.75 0.61
CA PHE A 93 1.99 -4.99 -0.13
C PHE A 93 2.18 -4.82 -1.66
N ASN A 94 2.14 -3.60 -2.18
CA ASN A 94 2.31 -3.24 -3.59
C ASN A 94 2.68 -1.76 -3.68
N MET A 95 3.94 -1.43 -3.39
CA MET A 95 4.43 -0.07 -3.30
C MET A 95 5.86 0.01 -3.86
N GLY A 96 6.14 1.04 -4.65
CA GLY A 96 7.48 1.33 -5.14
C GLY A 96 7.84 2.78 -4.89
N ILE A 97 8.92 3.02 -4.16
CA ILE A 97 9.45 4.35 -3.89
C ILE A 97 10.80 4.55 -4.59
N SER A 98 11.02 5.72 -5.15
CA SER A 98 12.34 6.04 -5.75
C SER A 98 13.41 6.12 -4.66
N ARG A 99 14.66 5.82 -5.03
CA ARG A 99 15.81 5.98 -4.14
C ARG A 99 15.87 7.40 -3.58
N LYS A 100 15.62 8.40 -4.41
CA LYS A 100 15.56 9.81 -3.99
C LYS A 100 14.56 10.04 -2.85
N VAL A 101 13.37 9.41 -2.90
CA VAL A 101 12.39 9.47 -1.80
C VAL A 101 12.97 8.84 -0.56
N TYR A 102 13.49 7.61 -0.67
CA TYR A 102 14.07 6.89 0.48
C TYR A 102 15.18 7.70 1.16
N ASP A 103 16.09 8.27 0.39
CA ASP A 103 17.22 9.05 0.89
C ASP A 103 16.77 10.37 1.54
N THR A 104 15.62 10.92 1.12
CA THR A 104 15.12 12.20 1.63
C THR A 104 14.24 12.03 2.87
N VAL A 105 13.27 11.10 2.83
CA VAL A 105 12.27 10.96 3.90
C VAL A 105 12.58 9.81 4.88
N GLY A 106 13.59 9.01 4.55
CA GLY A 106 13.94 7.80 5.28
C GLY A 106 12.97 6.63 4.99
N GLY A 107 13.20 5.53 5.68
CA GLY A 107 12.39 4.33 5.58
C GLY A 107 11.11 4.37 6.41
N MET A 108 10.59 3.18 6.67
CA MET A 108 9.39 3.00 7.51
C MET A 108 9.73 3.21 8.98
N ASN A 109 8.91 3.98 9.68
CA ASN A 109 9.02 4.16 11.13
C ASN A 109 8.62 2.87 11.89
N ASP A 110 9.11 2.73 13.12
CA ASP A 110 8.80 1.57 13.97
C ASP A 110 7.40 1.67 14.59
N LEU A 111 6.39 1.61 13.73
CA LEU A 111 4.99 1.56 14.10
C LEU A 111 4.49 0.14 14.02
N ARG A 112 3.68 -0.29 14.97
CA ARG A 112 3.06 -1.63 14.94
C ARG A 112 2.13 -1.81 13.74
N HIS A 113 1.40 -0.75 13.35
CA HIS A 113 0.45 -0.73 12.24
C HIS A 113 0.46 0.64 11.56
N GLY A 114 0.21 0.67 10.25
CA GLY A 114 0.09 1.91 9.47
C GLY A 114 1.42 2.52 9.02
N GLN A 115 2.50 1.75 9.00
CA GLN A 115 3.83 2.17 8.55
C GLN A 115 3.83 2.73 7.13
N ASP A 116 3.05 2.11 6.24
CA ASP A 116 2.86 2.53 4.86
C ASP A 116 2.14 3.88 4.75
N MET A 117 1.14 4.09 5.60
CA MET A 117 0.41 5.36 5.65
C MET A 117 1.27 6.50 6.21
N ASP A 118 2.05 6.23 7.25
CA ASP A 118 3.02 7.18 7.82
C ASP A 118 4.06 7.57 6.77
N LEU A 119 4.67 6.57 6.10
CA LEU A 119 5.65 6.82 5.05
C LEU A 119 5.04 7.65 3.91
N SER A 120 3.85 7.28 3.42
CA SER A 120 3.16 8.04 2.37
C SER A 120 2.83 9.48 2.80
N ALA A 121 2.47 9.70 4.07
CA ALA A 121 2.23 11.06 4.58
C ALA A 121 3.51 11.90 4.52
N ARG A 122 4.65 11.37 4.97
CA ARG A 122 5.95 12.04 4.89
C ARG A 122 6.40 12.30 3.45
N ILE A 123 6.12 11.38 2.53
CA ILE A 123 6.38 11.54 1.09
C ILE A 123 5.60 12.73 0.53
N TYR A 124 4.29 12.83 0.87
CA TYR A 124 3.47 13.97 0.45
C TYR A 124 3.92 15.29 1.09
N ASP A 125 4.27 15.29 2.38
CA ASP A 125 4.73 16.49 3.07
C ASP A 125 6.09 16.99 2.54
N ALA A 126 6.92 16.09 2.02
CA ALA A 126 8.16 16.42 1.32
C ALA A 126 7.95 16.89 -0.14
N GLY A 127 6.71 16.94 -0.63
CA GLY A 127 6.36 17.44 -1.97
C GLY A 127 6.59 16.46 -3.12
N PHE A 128 6.81 15.18 -2.85
CA PHE A 128 7.01 14.16 -3.87
C PHE A 128 5.71 13.77 -4.57
N LYS A 129 5.85 13.33 -5.82
CA LYS A 129 4.72 12.91 -6.66
C LYS A 129 4.37 11.45 -6.42
N VAL A 130 3.13 11.22 -5.99
CA VAL A 130 2.58 9.87 -5.72
C VAL A 130 1.57 9.49 -6.81
N GLY A 131 1.69 8.29 -7.36
CA GLY A 131 0.84 7.80 -8.44
C GLY A 131 0.20 6.44 -8.17
N LEU A 132 -1.02 6.25 -8.69
CA LEU A 132 -1.68 4.96 -8.77
C LEU A 132 -1.43 4.33 -10.14
N VAL A 133 -0.86 3.12 -10.16
CA VAL A 133 -0.68 2.31 -11.37
C VAL A 133 -1.76 1.22 -11.36
N THR A 134 -2.92 1.53 -11.97
CA THR A 134 -4.12 0.69 -11.87
C THR A 134 -3.97 -0.71 -12.41
N ASP A 135 -3.08 -0.90 -13.38
CA ASP A 135 -2.87 -2.19 -14.03
C ASP A 135 -1.71 -3.00 -13.41
N ALA A 136 -0.94 -2.38 -12.48
CA ALA A 136 0.09 -3.05 -11.67
C ALA A 136 -0.52 -3.66 -10.41
N TYR A 137 -1.42 -4.61 -10.57
CA TYR A 137 -2.08 -5.29 -9.46
C TYR A 137 -1.27 -6.48 -8.94
N VAL A 138 -1.56 -6.85 -7.69
CA VAL A 138 -1.09 -8.11 -7.08
C VAL A 138 -2.26 -8.90 -6.52
N TYR A 139 -2.15 -10.23 -6.50
CA TYR A 139 -3.10 -11.05 -5.77
C TYR A 139 -2.64 -11.15 -4.31
N HIS A 140 -3.36 -10.49 -3.41
CA HIS A 140 -3.00 -10.44 -2.00
C HIS A 140 -3.93 -11.34 -1.18
N LYS A 141 -3.37 -12.32 -0.47
CA LYS A 141 -4.12 -13.32 0.30
C LYS A 141 -5.01 -12.69 1.37
N ARG A 142 -6.29 -13.00 1.29
CA ARG A 142 -7.27 -12.52 2.28
C ARG A 142 -7.32 -13.43 3.50
N ARG A 143 -7.83 -12.89 4.61
CA ARG A 143 -8.07 -13.67 5.84
C ARG A 143 -9.04 -14.81 5.55
N THR A 144 -8.80 -15.95 6.17
CA THR A 144 -9.54 -17.20 5.92
C THR A 144 -10.76 -17.37 6.84
N SER A 145 -11.01 -16.45 7.77
CA SER A 145 -12.18 -16.46 8.64
C SER A 145 -12.63 -15.04 9.01
N LEU A 146 -13.92 -14.89 9.31
CA LEU A 146 -14.50 -13.62 9.75
C LEU A 146 -13.87 -13.11 11.06
N LYS A 147 -13.53 -14.00 12.00
CA LYS A 147 -12.85 -13.64 13.26
C LYS A 147 -11.48 -13.00 13.00
N LYS A 148 -10.68 -13.56 12.06
CA LYS A 148 -9.38 -12.98 11.66
C LYS A 148 -9.57 -11.66 10.92
N PHE A 149 -10.61 -11.56 10.10
CA PHE A 149 -10.95 -10.34 9.39
C PHE A 149 -11.38 -9.22 10.35
N TYR A 150 -12.27 -9.51 11.30
CA TYR A 150 -12.67 -8.57 12.34
C TYR A 150 -11.46 -8.01 13.10
N ARG A 151 -10.55 -8.89 13.55
CA ARG A 151 -9.31 -8.45 14.24
C ARG A 151 -8.46 -7.53 13.34
N GLN A 152 -8.38 -7.80 12.05
CA GLN A 152 -7.65 -6.95 11.09
C GLN A 152 -8.29 -5.56 11.00
N ILE A 153 -9.60 -5.47 10.84
CA ILE A 153 -10.34 -4.19 10.76
C ILE A 153 -10.20 -3.40 12.06
N PHE A 154 -10.33 -4.08 13.21
CA PHE A 154 -10.10 -3.47 14.51
C PHE A 154 -8.71 -2.85 14.63
N ASN A 155 -7.67 -3.60 14.26
CA ASN A 155 -6.29 -3.09 14.28
C ASN A 155 -6.08 -1.91 13.32
N TRP A 156 -6.77 -1.87 12.20
CA TRP A 156 -6.74 -0.71 11.30
C TRP A 156 -7.42 0.52 11.92
N GLY A 157 -8.50 0.32 12.66
CA GLY A 157 -9.15 1.39 13.44
C GLY A 157 -8.16 2.00 14.45
N VAL A 158 -7.50 1.16 15.23
CA VAL A 158 -6.45 1.60 16.18
C VAL A 158 -5.32 2.33 15.46
N ALA A 159 -4.82 1.77 14.34
CA ALA A 159 -3.79 2.40 13.54
C ALA A 159 -4.21 3.78 13.03
N ARG A 160 -5.46 3.95 12.61
CA ARG A 160 -5.99 5.23 12.12
C ARG A 160 -5.98 6.31 13.20
N VAL A 161 -6.33 5.96 14.44
CA VAL A 161 -6.25 6.90 15.57
C VAL A 161 -4.80 7.32 15.82
N ASN A 162 -3.89 6.36 15.93
CA ASN A 162 -2.46 6.63 16.15
C ASN A 162 -1.85 7.48 15.03
N LEU A 163 -2.17 7.16 13.78
CA LEU A 163 -1.73 7.95 12.62
C LEU A 163 -2.30 9.38 12.64
N GLY A 164 -3.53 9.55 13.12
CA GLY A 164 -4.12 10.87 13.26
C GLY A 164 -3.44 11.74 14.30
N LEU A 165 -2.89 11.14 15.37
CA LEU A 165 -2.07 11.86 16.36
C LEU A 165 -0.71 12.28 15.78
N LEU A 166 -0.11 11.44 14.93
CA LEU A 166 1.17 11.73 14.26
C LEU A 166 1.00 12.69 13.08
N HIS A 167 -0.08 12.53 12.33
CA HIS A 167 -0.39 13.29 11.12
C HIS A 167 -1.84 13.81 11.18
N PRO A 168 -2.13 14.90 11.92
CA PRO A 168 -3.49 15.41 12.08
C PRO A 168 -4.22 15.69 10.76
N LYS A 169 -3.48 16.05 9.71
CA LYS A 169 -4.04 16.27 8.36
C LYS A 169 -4.63 15.00 7.72
N LEU A 170 -4.30 13.80 8.22
CA LEU A 170 -4.89 12.54 7.75
C LEU A 170 -6.26 12.24 8.38
N LEU A 171 -6.56 12.84 9.52
CA LEU A 171 -7.86 12.79 10.16
C LEU A 171 -8.79 13.81 9.50
N LYS A 172 -9.26 13.52 8.27
CA LYS A 172 -10.47 14.20 7.79
C LYS A 172 -11.65 13.51 8.45
N LEU A 173 -12.43 14.29 9.21
CA LEU A 173 -13.78 13.91 9.60
C LEU A 173 -14.56 13.65 8.31
N VAL A 174 -15.07 12.44 8.17
CA VAL A 174 -16.01 12.06 7.12
C VAL A 174 -17.38 12.54 7.56
#